data_495fed5d8c2c03ea3ed0f20a2c35ca71
#
_entry.id   495fed5d8c2c03ea3ed0f20a2c35ca71
#
_cell.length_a   1.000
_cell.length_b   1.000
_cell.length_c   1.000
_cell.angle_alpha   90.00
_cell.angle_beta   90.00
_cell.angle_gamma   90.00
#
_symmetry.space_group_name_H-M   'P 1'
#
loop_
_entity.id
_entity.type
_entity.pdbx_description
1 polymer ?
#
loop_
_entity_poly.entity_id
_entity_poly.type
_entity_poly.pdbx_seq_one_letter_code
_entity_poly.pdbx_strand_id
1 'polypeptide(L)'
;MLSGIAGVVTPKRVGATLELVPSSARGVAETRAGLGGTYAALGAWALCSREPAADVAVGVTWLGAGGVRLASLLVDRPRANAAFWTYLALELGLGATSLMSASLRRQENEI
;
A
#
# COMPACT_ATOMS: atom_id res chain seq x y z
N MET A 1 -0.20 -1.66 -7.35
CA MET A 1 -1.34 -2.12 -8.20
C MET A 1 -1.71 -3.58 -7.93
N LEU A 2 -0.76 -4.51 -7.94
CA LEU A 2 -1.06 -5.94 -7.73
C LEU A 2 -1.74 -6.21 -6.38
N SER A 3 -1.28 -5.60 -5.31
CA SER A 3 -1.92 -5.72 -3.99
C SER A 3 -3.35 -5.19 -3.99
N GLY A 4 -3.58 -4.10 -4.72
CA GLY A 4 -4.92 -3.54 -4.88
C GLY A 4 -5.84 -4.47 -5.65
N ILE A 5 -5.36 -5.06 -6.74
CA ILE A 5 -6.12 -6.04 -7.52
C ILE A 5 -6.46 -7.25 -6.65
N ALA A 6 -5.53 -7.75 -5.86
CA ALA A 6 -5.78 -8.84 -4.92
C ALA A 6 -6.89 -8.49 -3.92
N GLY A 7 -6.90 -7.26 -3.41
CA GLY A 7 -7.95 -6.78 -2.50
C GLY A 7 -9.32 -6.70 -3.15
N VAL A 8 -9.38 -6.38 -4.43
CA VAL A 8 -10.64 -6.35 -5.19
C VAL A 8 -11.15 -7.77 -5.47
N VAL A 9 -10.27 -8.65 -5.94
CA VAL A 9 -10.63 -10.01 -6.40
C VAL A 9 -10.80 -10.99 -5.23
N THR A 10 -9.92 -10.92 -4.24
CA THR A 10 -9.90 -11.84 -3.10
C THR A 10 -9.89 -11.10 -1.76
N PRO A 11 -10.92 -10.27 -1.45
CA PRO A 11 -10.91 -9.44 -0.24
C PRO A 11 -10.85 -10.24 1.06
N LYS A 12 -11.50 -11.39 1.10
CA LYS A 12 -11.49 -12.25 2.29
C LYS A 12 -10.11 -12.83 2.56
N ARG A 13 -9.39 -13.21 1.51
CA ARG A 13 -8.04 -13.77 1.63
C ARG A 13 -7.03 -12.70 2.06
N VAL A 14 -7.12 -11.51 1.48
CA VAL A 14 -6.32 -10.36 1.87
C VAL A 14 -6.61 -9.97 3.31
N GLY A 15 -7.88 -9.89 3.69
CA GLY A 15 -8.30 -9.61 5.05
C GLY A 15 -7.77 -10.64 6.05
N ALA A 16 -7.83 -11.93 5.73
CA ALA A 16 -7.31 -12.99 6.59
C ALA A 16 -5.79 -12.85 6.80
N THR A 17 -5.04 -12.54 5.74
CA THR A 17 -3.58 -12.34 5.84
C THR A 17 -3.24 -11.15 6.74
N LEU A 18 -4.05 -10.10 6.71
CA LEU A 18 -3.90 -8.92 7.57
C LEU A 18 -4.56 -9.07 8.94
N GLU A 19 -5.19 -10.22 9.20
CA GLU A 19 -6.01 -10.43 10.41
C GLU A 19 -7.19 -9.44 10.50
N LEU A 20 -7.66 -8.95 9.34
CA LEU A 20 -8.83 -8.06 9.22
C LEU A 20 -9.98 -8.85 8.58
N VAL A 21 -10.58 -9.76 9.37
CA VAL A 21 -11.65 -10.61 8.87
C VAL A 21 -12.96 -9.84 8.85
N PRO A 22 -13.55 -9.56 7.66
CA PRO A 22 -14.83 -8.87 7.61
C PRO A 22 -15.96 -9.76 8.13
N SER A 23 -16.79 -9.20 9.01
CA SER A 23 -17.90 -9.89 9.67
C SER A 23 -19.22 -9.76 8.93
N SER A 24 -19.27 -9.03 7.81
CA SER A 24 -20.50 -8.74 7.08
C SER A 24 -20.21 -8.49 5.60
N ALA A 25 -21.26 -8.53 4.79
CA ALA A 25 -21.19 -8.18 3.36
C ALA A 25 -20.67 -6.75 3.18
N ARG A 26 -21.08 -5.83 4.06
CA ARG A 26 -20.57 -4.45 4.02
C ARG A 26 -19.08 -4.42 4.31
N GLY A 27 -18.60 -5.18 5.29
CA GLY A 27 -17.17 -5.27 5.60
C GLY A 27 -16.36 -5.80 4.42
N VAL A 28 -16.87 -6.79 3.68
CA VAL A 28 -16.24 -7.28 2.45
C VAL A 28 -16.18 -6.17 1.40
N ALA A 29 -17.27 -5.43 1.22
CA ALA A 29 -17.32 -4.31 0.26
C ALA A 29 -16.33 -3.21 0.62
N GLU A 30 -16.23 -2.85 1.90
CA GLU A 30 -15.28 -1.83 2.37
C GLU A 30 -13.82 -2.28 2.16
N THR A 31 -13.51 -3.54 2.41
CA THR A 31 -12.18 -4.10 2.15
C THR A 31 -11.85 -4.04 0.66
N ARG A 32 -12.81 -4.45 -0.17
CA ARG A 32 -12.65 -4.43 -1.63
C ARG A 32 -12.43 -3.03 -2.16
N ALA A 33 -13.22 -2.07 -1.69
CA ALA A 33 -13.11 -0.67 -2.11
C ALA A 33 -11.87 0.01 -1.49
N GLY A 34 -11.75 -0.02 -0.17
CA GLY A 34 -10.72 0.70 0.56
C GLY A 34 -9.32 0.16 0.34
N LEU A 35 -9.13 -1.14 0.54
CA LEU A 35 -7.81 -1.74 0.35
C LEU A 35 -7.56 -2.13 -1.11
N GLY A 36 -8.57 -2.64 -1.79
CA GLY A 36 -8.43 -3.10 -3.17
C GLY A 36 -8.44 -1.97 -4.17
N GLY A 37 -9.56 -1.28 -4.28
CA GLY A 37 -9.78 -0.25 -5.28
C GLY A 37 -8.80 0.92 -5.18
N THR A 38 -8.57 1.40 -3.96
CA THR A 38 -7.66 2.52 -3.72
C THR A 38 -6.25 2.20 -4.17
N TYR A 39 -5.72 1.06 -3.76
CA TYR A 39 -4.35 0.67 -4.14
C TYR A 39 -4.23 0.31 -5.61
N ALA A 40 -5.26 -0.30 -6.20
CA ALA A 40 -5.26 -0.58 -7.63
C ALA A 40 -5.24 0.71 -8.45
N ALA A 41 -6.08 1.67 -8.11
CA ALA A 41 -6.16 2.97 -8.81
C ALA A 41 -4.87 3.76 -8.66
N LEU A 42 -4.33 3.85 -7.45
CA LEU A 42 -3.09 4.57 -7.17
C LEU A 42 -1.91 3.95 -7.94
N GLY A 43 -1.80 2.62 -7.92
CA GLY A 43 -0.76 1.92 -8.65
C GLY A 43 -0.91 2.05 -10.17
N ALA A 44 -2.13 2.00 -10.68
CA ALA A 44 -2.40 2.19 -12.10
C ALA A 44 -1.99 3.60 -12.56
N TRP A 45 -2.31 4.61 -11.77
CA TRP A 45 -1.88 5.98 -12.06
C TRP A 45 -0.36 6.09 -12.11
N ALA A 46 0.34 5.52 -11.13
CA ALA A 46 1.80 5.53 -11.09
C ALA A 46 2.44 4.81 -12.28
N LEU A 47 1.84 3.70 -12.75
CA LEU A 47 2.36 2.95 -13.89
C LEU A 47 2.08 3.63 -15.24
N CYS A 48 0.91 4.27 -15.38
CA CYS A 48 0.49 4.88 -16.63
C CYS A 48 0.96 6.32 -16.77
N SER A 49 1.19 7.01 -15.67
CA SER A 49 1.64 8.40 -15.65
C SER A 49 3.16 8.46 -15.54
N ARG A 50 3.77 9.41 -16.23
CA ARG A 50 5.20 9.72 -16.09
C ARG A 50 5.44 10.93 -15.20
N GLU A 51 4.39 11.40 -14.53
CA GLU A 51 4.52 12.55 -13.65
C GLU A 51 5.15 12.16 -12.32
N PRO A 52 6.16 12.89 -11.83
CA PRO A 52 6.76 12.63 -10.52
C PRO A 52 5.74 12.67 -9.37
N ALA A 53 4.67 13.46 -9.52
CA ALA A 53 3.62 13.55 -8.50
C ALA A 53 2.95 12.20 -8.23
N ALA A 54 2.76 11.36 -9.25
CA ALA A 54 2.17 10.04 -9.07
C ALA A 54 3.07 9.14 -8.22
N ASP A 55 4.37 9.15 -8.48
CA ASP A 55 5.34 8.37 -7.71
C ASP A 55 5.48 8.89 -6.27
N VAL A 56 5.40 10.20 -6.07
CA VAL A 56 5.39 10.80 -4.73
C VAL A 56 4.16 10.35 -3.96
N ALA A 57 2.99 10.35 -4.60
CA ALA A 57 1.76 9.92 -3.95
C ALA A 57 1.83 8.45 -3.49
N VAL A 58 2.34 7.57 -4.35
CA VAL A 58 2.54 6.16 -4.00
C VAL A 58 3.56 6.02 -2.87
N GLY A 59 4.69 6.71 -2.97
CA GLY A 59 5.76 6.64 -1.99
C GLY A 59 5.32 7.12 -0.62
N VAL A 60 4.65 8.25 -0.54
CA VAL A 60 4.14 8.81 0.72
C VAL A 60 3.09 7.89 1.34
N THR A 61 2.22 7.31 0.51
CA THR A 61 1.19 6.38 0.98
C THR A 61 1.81 5.15 1.63
N TRP A 62 2.78 4.51 0.97
CA TRP A 62 3.43 3.33 1.49
C TRP A 62 4.31 3.62 2.72
N LEU A 63 5.06 4.71 2.72
CA LEU A 63 5.87 5.11 3.87
C LEU A 63 4.99 5.50 5.06
N GLY A 64 3.86 6.15 4.80
CA GLY A 64 2.88 6.47 5.84
C GLY A 64 2.33 5.20 6.50
N ALA A 65 1.95 4.22 5.69
CA ALA A 65 1.47 2.93 6.19
C ALA A 65 2.55 2.21 7.03
N GLY A 66 3.78 2.17 6.53
CA GLY A 66 4.90 1.57 7.24
C GLY A 66 5.23 2.28 8.54
N GLY A 67 5.21 3.61 8.54
CA GLY A 67 5.45 4.42 9.72
C GLY A 67 4.41 4.20 10.81
N VAL A 68 3.13 4.18 10.45
CA VAL A 68 2.03 3.90 11.39
C VAL A 68 2.12 2.47 11.90
N ARG A 69 2.47 1.52 11.05
CA ARG A 69 2.67 0.12 11.45
C ARG A 69 3.78 -0.01 12.49
N LEU A 70 4.89 0.68 12.30
CA LEU A 70 5.97 0.71 13.29
C LEU A 70 5.51 1.34 14.62
N ALA A 71 4.79 2.45 14.55
CA ALA A 71 4.25 3.08 15.75
C ALA A 71 3.28 2.17 16.50
N SER A 72 2.47 1.39 15.78
CA SER A 72 1.50 0.48 16.39
C SER A 72 2.16 -0.68 17.13
N LEU A 73 3.41 -1.04 16.83
CA LEU A 73 4.16 -2.01 17.62
C LEU A 73 4.30 -1.57 19.08
N LEU A 74 4.41 -0.26 19.32
CA LEU A 74 4.55 0.29 20.65
C LEU A 74 3.20 0.51 21.34
N VAL A 75 2.19 0.93 20.58
CA VAL A 75 0.86 1.29 21.10
C VAL A 75 -0.05 0.07 21.24
N ASP A 76 -0.19 -0.70 20.17
CA ASP A 76 -1.15 -1.79 20.09
C ASP A 76 -0.54 -3.16 20.42
N ARG A 77 0.77 -3.27 20.38
CA ARG A 77 1.53 -4.50 20.59
C ARG A 77 0.97 -5.67 19.78
N PRO A 78 0.83 -5.53 18.44
CA PRO A 78 0.26 -6.58 17.61
C PRO A 78 1.17 -7.80 17.58
N ARG A 79 0.58 -8.94 17.23
CA ARG A 79 1.35 -10.16 16.99
C ARG A 79 2.19 -9.98 15.72
N ALA A 80 3.49 -9.84 15.89
CA ALA A 80 4.44 -9.63 14.79
C ALA A 80 4.87 -10.98 14.20
N ASN A 81 4.05 -11.56 13.33
CA ASN A 81 4.37 -12.78 12.60
C ASN A 81 5.09 -12.47 11.28
N ALA A 82 5.39 -13.51 10.49
CA ALA A 82 6.08 -13.34 9.20
C ALA A 82 5.32 -12.41 8.25
N ALA A 83 3.98 -12.48 8.23
CA ALA A 83 3.16 -11.60 7.39
C ALA A 83 3.31 -10.14 7.80
N PHE A 84 3.31 -9.84 9.10
CA PHE A 84 3.50 -8.49 9.61
C PHE A 84 4.82 -7.87 9.11
N TRP A 85 5.93 -8.61 9.27
CA TRP A 85 7.25 -8.14 8.86
C TRP A 85 7.38 -8.03 7.34
N THR A 86 6.74 -8.93 6.59
CA THR A 86 6.71 -8.88 5.13
C THR A 86 5.99 -7.62 4.64
N TYR A 87 4.83 -7.30 5.20
CA TYR A 87 4.10 -6.08 4.85
C TYR A 87 4.89 -4.82 5.20
N LEU A 88 5.54 -4.80 6.36
CA LEU A 88 6.39 -3.67 6.74
C LEU A 88 7.53 -3.48 5.75
N ALA A 89 8.22 -4.54 5.38
CA ALA A 89 9.31 -4.49 4.41
C ALA A 89 8.82 -4.00 3.03
N LEU A 90 7.65 -4.47 2.57
CA LEU A 90 7.04 -4.03 1.33
C LEU A 90 6.67 -2.55 1.38
N GLU A 91 6.06 -2.11 2.47
CA GLU A 91 5.65 -0.71 2.64
C GLU A 91 6.85 0.24 2.59
N LEU A 92 7.88 -0.06 3.35
CA LEU A 92 9.09 0.77 3.36
C LEU A 92 9.87 0.70 2.04
N GLY A 93 9.99 -0.50 1.48
CA GLY A 93 10.70 -0.72 0.22
C GLY A 93 10.00 -0.07 -0.97
N LEU A 94 8.70 -0.28 -1.12
CA LEU A 94 7.91 0.33 -2.20
C LEU A 94 7.83 1.85 -2.04
N GLY A 95 7.69 2.33 -0.81
CA GLY A 95 7.69 3.76 -0.53
C GLY A 95 8.99 4.43 -0.92
N ALA A 96 10.12 3.88 -0.49
CA ALA A 96 11.43 4.40 -0.82
C ALA A 96 11.71 4.35 -2.33
N THR A 97 11.40 3.21 -2.97
CA THR A 97 11.59 3.05 -4.42
C THR A 97 10.76 4.05 -5.21
N SER A 98 9.52 4.28 -4.82
CA SER A 98 8.62 5.24 -5.49
C SER A 98 9.13 6.67 -5.37
N LEU A 99 9.64 7.07 -4.19
CA LEU A 99 10.22 8.40 -4.02
C LEU A 99 11.52 8.57 -4.81
N MET A 100 12.34 7.54 -4.90
CA MET A 100 13.53 7.56 -5.76
C MET A 100 13.15 7.72 -7.23
N SER A 101 12.13 7.00 -7.68
CA SER A 101 11.60 7.13 -9.05
C SER A 101 11.12 8.55 -9.33
N ALA A 102 10.41 9.17 -8.38
CA ALA A 102 9.96 10.56 -8.49
C ALA A 102 11.14 11.53 -8.65
N SER A 103 12.18 11.34 -7.85
CA SER A 103 13.39 12.15 -7.93
C SER A 103 14.08 12.04 -9.29
N LEU A 104 14.22 10.83 -9.80
CA LEU A 104 14.84 10.59 -11.12
C LEU A 104 14.01 11.20 -12.24
N ARG A 105 12.68 11.08 -12.21
CA ARG A 105 11.81 11.69 -13.21
C ARG A 105 11.86 13.21 -13.20
N ARG A 106 12.02 13.82 -12.03
CA ARG A 106 12.22 15.26 -11.93
C ARG A 106 13.51 15.70 -12.63
N GLN A 107 14.59 14.95 -12.42
CA GLN A 107 15.86 15.23 -13.08
C GLN A 107 15.74 15.14 -14.60
N GLU A 108 15.05 14.10 -15.12
CA GLU A 108 14.79 13.96 -16.53
C GLU A 108 14.00 15.14 -17.11
N ASN A 109 13.01 15.64 -16.36
CA ASN A 109 12.16 16.76 -16.80
C ASN A 109 12.89 18.11 -16.78
N GLU A 110 13.98 18.25 -16.04
CA GLU A 110 14.79 19.46 -15.98
C GLU A 110 15.83 19.55 -17.08
N ILE A 111 16.08 18.46 -17.80
CA ILE A 111 16.96 18.41 -18.95
C ILE A 111 16.20 18.80 -20.22
#